data_4a3a1f1f0bad0973850875e1581851fd
#
_entry.id   4a3a1f1f0bad0973850875e1581851fd
#
_cell.length_a   1.000
_cell.length_b   1.000
_cell.length_c   1.000
_cell.angle_alpha   90.00
_cell.angle_beta   90.00
_cell.angle_gamma   90.00
#
_symmetry.space_group_name_H-M   'P 1'
#
loop_
_entity.id
_entity.type
_entity.pdbx_description
1 polymer ?
#
loop_
_entity_poly.entity_id
_entity_poly.type
_entity_poly.pdbx_seq_one_letter_code
_entity_poly.pdbx_strand_id
1 'polypeptide(L)' 'MASQIPSVGQWYRDMATNQFIEIIAVDEYSSVISIQYENAEIDELDLASWNALPTT' A
#
# COMPACT_ATOMS: atom_id res chain seq x y z
N MET A 1 4.06 9.07 -17.55
CA MET A 1 4.76 8.45 -16.42
C MET A 1 3.97 7.28 -15.89
N ALA A 2 4.59 6.16 -15.80
CA ALA A 2 3.87 4.98 -15.34
C ALA A 2 3.58 5.06 -13.84
N SER A 3 2.46 4.51 -13.46
CA SER A 3 2.15 4.33 -12.06
C SER A 3 3.17 3.44 -11.41
N GLN A 4 3.40 3.66 -10.14
CA GLN A 4 4.32 2.82 -9.40
C GLN A 4 3.55 1.82 -8.58
N ILE A 5 3.83 0.56 -8.83
CA ILE A 5 3.22 -0.53 -8.08
C ILE A 5 4.26 -0.99 -7.07
N PRO A 6 3.90 -0.99 -5.79
CA PRO A 6 4.85 -1.43 -4.76
C PRO A 6 5.10 -2.93 -4.85
N SER A 7 6.19 -3.36 -4.26
CA SER A 7 6.55 -4.77 -4.23
C SER A 7 6.12 -5.39 -2.93
N VAL A 8 5.71 -6.65 -3.00
CA VAL A 8 5.37 -7.41 -1.80
C VAL A 8 6.59 -7.47 -0.88
N GLY A 9 6.36 -7.25 0.39
CA GLY A 9 7.42 -7.26 1.38
C GLY A 9 8.02 -5.90 1.67
N GLN A 10 7.68 -4.90 0.88
CA GLN A 10 8.17 -3.55 1.15
C GLN A 10 7.38 -2.89 2.27
N TRP A 11 8.07 -2.03 3.01
CA TRP A 11 7.47 -1.28 4.09
C TRP A 11 7.42 0.20 3.74
N TYR A 12 6.35 0.84 4.14
CA TYR A 12 6.15 2.26 3.96
C TYR A 12 5.64 2.87 5.25
N ARG A 13 5.73 4.17 5.34
CA ARG A 13 5.18 4.90 6.46
C ARG A 13 4.02 5.74 5.96
N ASP A 14 2.84 5.54 6.54
CA ASP A 14 1.67 6.34 6.22
C ASP A 14 1.77 7.64 7.00
N MET A 15 2.01 8.72 6.30
CA MET A 15 2.23 10.01 6.94
C MET A 15 0.94 10.59 7.55
N ALA A 16 -0.22 10.15 7.07
CA ALA A 16 -1.48 10.64 7.59
C ALA A 16 -1.75 10.10 8.99
N THR A 17 -1.42 8.82 9.21
CA THR A 17 -1.68 8.16 10.49
C THR A 17 -0.42 7.91 11.29
N ASN A 18 0.74 8.11 10.67
CA ASN A 18 2.05 7.87 11.28
C ASN A 18 2.24 6.40 11.66
N GLN A 19 1.70 5.52 10.85
CA GLN A 19 1.84 4.08 11.04
C GLN A 19 2.67 3.48 9.92
N PHE A 20 3.39 2.40 10.25
CA PHE A 20 4.04 1.62 9.21
C PHE A 20 3.03 0.69 8.56
N ILE A 21 3.20 0.49 7.26
CA ILE A 21 2.37 -0.44 6.52
C ILE A 21 3.28 -1.36 5.71
N GLU A 22 2.88 -2.60 5.59
CA GLU A 22 3.59 -3.58 4.81
C GLU A 22 2.75 -3.97 3.61
N ILE A 23 3.39 -4.10 2.45
CA ILE A 23 2.72 -4.58 1.25
C ILE A 23 2.69 -6.10 1.34
N ILE A 24 1.51 -6.68 1.50
CA ILE A 24 1.39 -8.12 1.70
C ILE A 24 0.93 -8.84 0.43
N ALA A 25 0.29 -8.14 -0.49
CA ALA A 25 -0.12 -8.74 -1.76
C ALA A 25 -0.33 -7.65 -2.79
N VAL A 26 -0.04 -7.98 -4.03
CA VAL A 26 -0.27 -7.07 -5.15
C VAL A 26 -0.92 -7.89 -6.26
N ASP A 27 -2.11 -7.49 -6.68
CA ASP A 27 -2.79 -8.09 -7.81
C ASP A 27 -2.69 -7.13 -8.99
N GLU A 28 -1.71 -7.37 -9.85
CA GLU A 28 -1.49 -6.48 -10.98
C GLU A 28 -2.61 -6.55 -12.00
N TYR A 29 -3.31 -7.68 -12.02
CA TYR A 29 -4.37 -7.87 -12.98
C TYR A 29 -5.55 -6.94 -12.68
N SER A 30 -5.93 -6.81 -11.42
CA SER A 30 -7.03 -5.95 -11.01
C SER A 30 -6.56 -4.63 -10.43
N SER A 31 -5.25 -4.43 -10.33
CA SER A 31 -4.65 -3.22 -9.76
C SER A 31 -5.08 -3.00 -8.32
N VAL A 32 -5.09 -4.07 -7.54
CA VAL A 32 -5.44 -4.02 -6.13
C VAL A 32 -4.21 -4.32 -5.31
N ILE A 33 -3.99 -3.52 -4.27
CA ILE A 33 -2.84 -3.64 -3.39
C ILE A 33 -3.37 -3.91 -1.99
N SER A 34 -2.90 -4.99 -1.37
CA SER A 34 -3.26 -5.32 0.00
C SER A 34 -2.15 -4.89 0.92
N ILE A 35 -2.51 -4.16 1.95
CA ILE A 35 -1.55 -3.63 2.92
C ILE A 35 -1.95 -4.08 4.31
N GLN A 36 -0.96 -4.16 5.19
CA GLN A 36 -1.19 -4.50 6.58
C GLN A 36 -0.58 -3.41 7.46
N TYR A 37 -1.37 -2.90 8.38
CA TYR A 37 -0.94 -1.88 9.33
C TYR A 37 -0.25 -2.51 10.53
N GLU A 38 0.37 -1.67 11.34
CA GLU A 38 1.10 -2.13 12.53
C GLU A 38 0.23 -2.92 13.48
N ASN A 39 -1.05 -2.58 13.54
CA ASN A 39 -1.99 -3.26 14.43
C ASN A 39 -2.57 -4.52 13.81
N ALA A 40 -1.97 -5.00 12.75
CA ALA A 40 -2.38 -6.22 12.03
C ALA A 40 -3.67 -6.06 11.23
N GLU A 41 -4.20 -4.85 11.09
CA GLU A 41 -5.34 -4.62 10.22
C GLU A 41 -4.91 -4.69 8.76
N ILE A 42 -5.74 -5.30 7.95
CA ILE A 42 -5.48 -5.45 6.52
C ILE A 42 -6.48 -4.62 5.76
N ASP A 43 -6.00 -3.92 4.75
CA ASP A 43 -6.84 -3.10 3.90
C ASP A 43 -6.46 -3.35 2.44
N GLU A 44 -7.42 -3.17 1.56
CA GLU A 44 -7.19 -3.32 0.13
C GLU A 44 -7.46 -2.00 -0.56
N LEU A 45 -6.52 -1.60 -1.38
CA LEU A 45 -6.61 -0.32 -2.08
C LEU A 45 -6.44 -0.56 -3.58
N ASP A 46 -7.15 0.22 -4.39
CA ASP A 46 -6.82 0.23 -5.81
C ASP A 46 -5.58 1.09 -6.01
N LEU A 47 -5.03 1.06 -7.21
CA LEU A 47 -3.79 1.75 -7.47
C LEU A 47 -3.94 3.26 -7.32
N ALA A 48 -5.08 3.80 -7.69
CA ALA A 48 -5.30 5.24 -7.55
C ALA A 48 -5.30 5.65 -6.07
N SER A 49 -5.96 4.86 -5.23
CA SER A 49 -5.97 5.14 -3.79
C SER A 49 -4.58 4.98 -3.19
N TRP A 50 -3.84 3.96 -3.63
CA TRP A 50 -2.46 3.78 -3.17
C TRP A 50 -1.60 4.99 -3.51
N ASN A 51 -1.69 5.47 -4.75
CA ASN A 51 -0.88 6.59 -5.18
C ASN A 51 -1.26 7.89 -4.47
N ALA A 52 -2.46 7.96 -3.93
CA ALA A 52 -2.91 9.15 -3.20
C ALA A 52 -2.50 9.11 -1.73
N LEU A 53 -2.03 7.98 -1.23
CA LEU A 53 -1.60 7.89 0.17
C LEU A 53 -0.31 8.68 0.38
N PRO A 54 -0.25 9.49 1.43
CA PRO A 54 0.99 10.21 1.74
C PRO A 54 1.98 9.27 2.43
N THR A 55 2.76 8.54 1.63
CA THR A 55 3.73 7.59 2.16
C THR A 55 5.15 8.09 1.94
N THR A 56 6.04 7.50 2.71
CA THR A 56 7.45 7.77 2.57
C THR A 56 8.27 6.49 2.79
#